data_777593a34c64c599846d6bfe945ee6f9
#
_entry.id   777593a34c64c599846d6bfe945ee6f9
#
_cell.length_a   1.000
_cell.length_b   1.000
_cell.length_c   1.000
_cell.angle_alpha   90.00
_cell.angle_beta   90.00
_cell.angle_gamma   90.00
#
_symmetry.space_group_name_H-M   'P 1'
#
loop_
_entity.id
_entity.type
_entity.pdbx_description
1 polymer ?
#
loop_
_entity_poly.entity_id
_entity_poly.type
_entity_poly.pdbx_seq_one_letter_code
_entity_poly.pdbx_strand_id
1 'polypeptide(L)'
;AEIFQQEVRDRIARGKETAEEYLDVHRTWHKLGGRSTCTMLFGHLETPGDRVEHMRQLRGLQDETGGFTGFIPLPYQPDNNEIPVEHPPTGFDMLRTLAVARLYLDNFDHITAYWVGMGMKLAQVALNYGADDLHGTILEEKIFHMAGADTPQLQTETEMIHAIREAGR
;
A
#
# COMPACT_ATOMS: atom_id res chain seq x y z
N ALA A 1 -4.36 6.28 -2.28
CA ALA A 1 -4.07 7.62 -1.73
C ALA A 1 -2.62 7.71 -1.29
N GLU A 2 -2.05 8.89 -1.33
CA GLU A 2 -0.68 9.11 -0.86
C GLU A 2 -0.64 9.05 0.67
N ILE A 3 -1.21 10.06 1.33
CA ILE A 3 -1.37 10.12 2.79
C ILE A 3 -2.52 11.07 3.10
N PHE A 4 -3.21 10.93 4.24
CA PHE A 4 -4.38 11.78 4.54
C PHE A 4 -4.03 13.03 5.37
N GLN A 5 -2.85 13.08 5.97
CA GLN A 5 -2.40 14.29 6.66
C GLN A 5 -2.21 15.42 5.63
N GLN A 6 -3.02 16.49 5.72
CA GLN A 6 -3.16 17.49 4.65
C GLN A 6 -1.87 18.25 4.35
N GLU A 7 -1.12 18.65 5.36
CA GLU A 7 0.14 19.39 5.14
C GLU A 7 1.19 18.56 4.39
N VAL A 8 1.27 17.26 4.69
CA VAL A 8 2.15 16.33 3.97
C VAL A 8 1.62 16.11 2.55
N ARG A 9 0.31 15.90 2.43
CA ARG A 9 -0.37 15.68 1.14
C ARG A 9 -0.14 16.84 0.18
N ASP A 10 -0.25 18.09 0.64
CA ASP A 10 -0.03 19.29 -0.16
C ASP A 10 1.41 19.42 -0.68
N ARG A 11 2.37 18.80 0.02
CA ARG A 11 3.78 18.76 -0.41
C ARG A 11 4.08 17.68 -1.44
N ILE A 12 3.46 16.49 -1.30
CA ILE A 12 3.78 15.32 -2.15
C ILE A 12 2.80 15.12 -3.31
N ALA A 13 1.61 15.71 -3.25
CA ALA A 13 0.53 15.47 -4.19
C ALA A 13 -0.27 16.76 -4.48
N ARG A 14 0.45 17.80 -4.88
CA ARG A 14 -0.15 19.13 -5.16
C ARG A 14 -1.30 19.05 -6.15
N GLY A 15 -2.44 19.66 -5.77
CA GLY A 15 -3.61 19.74 -6.63
C GLY A 15 -4.42 18.45 -6.76
N LYS A 16 -4.09 17.43 -5.99
CA LYS A 16 -4.93 16.24 -5.85
C LYS A 16 -6.06 16.46 -4.84
N GLU A 17 -7.06 15.61 -4.94
CA GLU A 17 -8.20 15.57 -4.03
C GLU A 17 -7.78 15.55 -2.55
N THR A 18 -8.57 16.12 -1.69
CA THR A 18 -8.41 16.04 -0.24
C THR A 18 -8.66 14.61 0.27
N ALA A 19 -8.30 14.34 1.53
CA ALA A 19 -8.62 13.07 2.16
C ALA A 19 -10.13 12.80 2.21
N GLU A 20 -10.93 13.83 2.49
CA GLU A 20 -12.39 13.74 2.54
C GLU A 20 -12.96 13.41 1.15
N GLU A 21 -12.56 14.11 0.12
CA GLU A 21 -13.00 13.84 -1.26
C GLU A 21 -12.62 12.41 -1.71
N TYR A 22 -11.40 11.96 -1.38
CA TYR A 22 -10.98 10.59 -1.66
C TYR A 22 -11.90 9.56 -0.97
N LEU A 23 -12.17 9.75 0.31
CA LEU A 23 -13.05 8.86 1.09
C LEU A 23 -14.50 8.90 0.59
N ASP A 24 -14.99 10.07 0.17
CA ASP A 24 -16.34 10.24 -0.37
C ASP A 24 -16.55 9.53 -1.71
N VAL A 25 -15.53 9.48 -2.57
CA VAL A 25 -15.56 8.68 -3.81
C VAL A 25 -15.76 7.20 -3.47
N HIS A 26 -14.97 6.65 -2.53
CA HIS A 26 -15.11 5.28 -2.09
C HIS A 26 -16.47 5.03 -1.44
N ARG A 27 -16.89 5.90 -0.53
CA ARG A 27 -18.19 5.80 0.13
C ARG A 27 -19.35 5.76 -0.86
N THR A 28 -19.30 6.62 -1.86
CA THR A 28 -20.32 6.67 -2.92
C THR A 28 -20.32 5.40 -3.76
N TRP A 29 -19.14 4.94 -4.17
CA TRP A 29 -18.99 3.70 -4.93
C TRP A 29 -19.50 2.48 -4.16
N HIS A 30 -19.18 2.37 -2.87
CA HIS A 30 -19.64 1.29 -2.01
C HIS A 30 -21.17 1.32 -1.83
N LYS A 31 -21.77 2.51 -1.66
CA LYS A 31 -23.23 2.65 -1.56
C LYS A 31 -23.96 2.25 -2.84
N LEU A 32 -23.31 2.31 -4.00
CA LEU A 32 -23.81 1.81 -5.28
C LEU A 32 -23.60 0.30 -5.46
N GLY A 33 -23.10 -0.41 -4.46
CA GLY A 33 -22.82 -1.85 -4.51
C GLY A 33 -21.45 -2.21 -5.10
N GLY A 34 -20.60 -1.22 -5.38
CA GLY A 34 -19.23 -1.45 -5.84
C GLY A 34 -18.30 -1.85 -4.70
N ARG A 35 -17.18 -2.47 -5.05
CA ARG A 35 -16.07 -2.79 -4.13
C ARG A 35 -14.78 -2.19 -4.65
N SER A 36 -13.84 -1.91 -3.77
CA SER A 36 -12.55 -1.32 -4.14
C SER A 36 -11.42 -1.73 -3.20
N THR A 37 -10.20 -1.54 -3.62
CA THR A 37 -9.02 -1.52 -2.75
C THR A 37 -8.72 -0.09 -2.32
N CYS A 38 -7.91 0.07 -1.29
CA CYS A 38 -7.35 1.35 -0.91
C CYS A 38 -5.85 1.26 -0.67
N THR A 39 -5.16 2.38 -0.79
CA THR A 39 -3.70 2.45 -0.76
C THR A 39 -3.21 3.50 0.24
N MET A 40 -1.97 3.35 0.68
CA MET A 40 -1.22 4.36 1.44
C MET A 40 0.20 4.41 0.89
N LEU A 41 0.65 5.55 0.38
CA LEU A 41 2.07 5.77 0.10
C LEU A 41 2.78 6.16 1.40
N PHE A 42 3.88 5.50 1.72
CA PHE A 42 4.62 5.72 2.97
C PHE A 42 6.13 5.72 2.77
N GLY A 43 6.86 6.29 3.73
CA GLY A 43 8.31 6.38 3.69
C GLY A 43 8.83 7.61 2.94
N HIS A 44 8.04 8.69 2.90
CA HIS A 44 8.41 9.99 2.33
C HIS A 44 8.59 11.06 3.42
N LEU A 45 7.57 11.89 3.68
CA LEU A 45 7.64 13.02 4.62
C LEU A 45 6.71 12.85 5.83
N GLU A 46 5.92 11.79 5.83
CA GLU A 46 4.95 11.48 6.87
C GLU A 46 5.64 10.91 8.12
N THR A 47 4.98 11.05 9.25
CA THR A 47 5.34 10.40 10.51
C THR A 47 4.65 9.05 10.68
N PRO A 48 5.12 8.17 11.59
CA PRO A 48 4.37 6.97 11.96
C PRO A 48 2.95 7.26 12.46
N GLY A 49 2.74 8.41 13.11
CA GLY A 49 1.42 8.86 13.55
C GLY A 49 0.48 9.15 12.37
N ASP A 50 1.00 9.75 11.31
CA ASP A 50 0.22 10.03 10.08
C ASP A 50 -0.20 8.74 9.38
N ARG A 51 0.65 7.69 9.38
CA ARG A 51 0.30 6.37 8.84
C ARG A 51 -0.85 5.74 9.64
N VAL A 52 -0.81 5.82 10.97
CA VAL A 52 -1.89 5.31 11.83
C VAL A 52 -3.17 6.10 11.62
N GLU A 53 -3.10 7.43 11.51
CA GLU A 53 -4.28 8.26 11.26
C GLU A 53 -4.90 7.95 9.88
N HIS A 54 -4.08 7.73 8.86
CA HIS A 54 -4.55 7.28 7.54
C HIS A 54 -5.34 5.97 7.65
N MET A 55 -4.76 4.96 8.31
CA MET A 55 -5.43 3.68 8.54
C MET A 55 -6.69 3.82 9.38
N ARG A 56 -6.71 4.72 10.38
CA ARG A 56 -7.89 5.00 11.20
C ARG A 56 -9.07 5.48 10.37
N GLN A 57 -8.83 6.37 9.42
CA GLN A 57 -9.88 6.88 8.53
C GLN A 57 -10.41 5.80 7.58
N LEU A 58 -9.50 4.99 7.00
CA LEU A 58 -9.88 3.85 6.15
C LEU A 58 -10.69 2.81 6.94
N ARG A 59 -10.26 2.48 8.17
CA ARG A 59 -10.98 1.58 9.07
C ARG A 59 -12.40 2.08 9.34
N GLY A 60 -12.56 3.38 9.63
CA GLY A 60 -13.87 3.97 9.86
C GLY A 60 -14.80 3.88 8.64
N LEU A 61 -14.28 4.10 7.44
CA LEU A 61 -15.06 3.93 6.22
C LEU A 61 -15.38 2.46 5.94
N GLN A 62 -14.48 1.53 6.26
CA GLN A 62 -14.76 0.09 6.18
C GLN A 62 -15.84 -0.34 7.16
N ASP A 63 -15.82 0.17 8.39
CA ASP A 63 -16.90 -0.08 9.38
C ASP A 63 -18.26 0.47 8.89
N GLU A 64 -18.25 1.60 8.16
CA GLU A 64 -19.46 2.20 7.58
C GLU A 64 -20.01 1.40 6.41
N THR A 65 -19.14 0.90 5.52
CA THR A 65 -19.55 0.44 4.18
C THR A 65 -19.27 -1.03 3.89
N GLY A 66 -18.28 -1.64 4.52
CA GLY A 66 -17.81 -2.99 4.19
C GLY A 66 -17.31 -3.18 2.75
N GLY A 67 -17.03 -2.07 2.05
CA GLY A 67 -16.78 -2.10 0.61
C GLY A 67 -15.32 -2.28 0.19
N PHE A 68 -14.36 -2.10 1.09
CA PHE A 68 -12.96 -2.38 0.78
C PHE A 68 -12.67 -3.87 0.76
N THR A 69 -11.97 -4.32 -0.29
CA THR A 69 -11.49 -5.70 -0.43
C THR A 69 -10.08 -5.90 0.06
N GLY A 70 -9.27 -4.84 0.13
CA GLY A 70 -7.90 -4.94 0.57
C GLY A 70 -7.23 -3.59 0.75
N PHE A 71 -6.18 -3.58 1.56
CA PHE A 71 -5.32 -2.44 1.80
C PHE A 71 -3.92 -2.70 1.24
N ILE A 72 -3.37 -1.73 0.49
CA ILE A 72 -2.10 -1.84 -0.21
C ILE A 72 -1.17 -0.71 0.25
N PRO A 73 -0.26 -0.94 1.20
CA PRO A 73 0.79 0.00 1.52
C PRO A 73 1.87 0.00 0.43
N LEU A 74 2.17 1.16 -0.12
CA LEU A 74 3.09 1.39 -1.21
C LEU A 74 4.35 2.10 -0.68
N PRO A 75 5.54 1.48 -0.70
CA PRO A 75 6.76 2.14 -0.27
C PRO A 75 7.19 3.22 -1.27
N TYR A 76 7.55 4.40 -0.75
CA TYR A 76 8.06 5.49 -1.58
C TYR A 76 9.39 5.10 -2.24
N GLN A 77 9.53 5.41 -3.54
CA GLN A 77 10.74 5.22 -4.34
C GLN A 77 11.41 6.59 -4.55
N PRO A 78 12.57 6.85 -3.94
CA PRO A 78 13.14 8.20 -3.95
C PRO A 78 13.97 8.54 -5.19
N ASP A 79 14.49 7.56 -5.94
CA ASP A 79 15.62 7.74 -6.85
C ASP A 79 15.33 8.71 -8.01
N ASN A 80 14.15 8.67 -8.60
CA ASN A 80 13.77 9.55 -9.72
C ASN A 80 12.58 10.45 -9.35
N ASN A 81 12.55 10.93 -8.10
CA ASN A 81 11.50 11.80 -7.59
C ASN A 81 12.04 13.17 -7.16
N GLU A 82 11.19 14.18 -7.24
CA GLU A 82 11.53 15.57 -6.88
C GLU A 82 11.57 15.81 -5.36
N ILE A 83 10.99 14.89 -4.57
CA ILE A 83 10.92 15.02 -3.11
C ILE A 83 12.12 14.31 -2.50
N PRO A 84 13.11 15.05 -1.98
CA PRO A 84 14.24 14.43 -1.32
C PRO A 84 13.79 13.80 0.00
N VAL A 85 14.16 12.54 0.22
CA VAL A 85 13.93 11.81 1.45
C VAL A 85 15.28 11.36 1.98
N GLU A 86 15.63 11.84 3.17
CA GLU A 86 16.94 11.54 3.79
C GLU A 86 17.07 10.06 4.14
N HIS A 87 15.96 9.45 4.59
CA HIS A 87 15.90 8.04 4.97
C HIS A 87 14.74 7.34 4.28
N PRO A 88 14.93 6.79 3.07
CA PRO A 88 13.89 6.01 2.39
C PRO A 88 13.52 4.76 3.20
N PRO A 89 12.31 4.21 2.98
CA PRO A 89 11.82 3.08 3.76
C PRO A 89 12.72 1.85 3.58
N THR A 90 13.22 1.33 4.70
CA THR A 90 13.99 0.08 4.71
C THR A 90 13.04 -1.13 4.63
N GLY A 91 13.59 -2.30 4.29
CA GLY A 91 12.81 -3.56 4.31
C GLY A 91 12.16 -3.81 5.68
N PHE A 92 12.83 -3.44 6.77
CA PHE A 92 12.28 -3.57 8.12
C PHE A 92 11.11 -2.61 8.37
N ASP A 93 11.19 -1.39 7.85
CA ASP A 93 10.09 -0.42 7.94
C ASP A 93 8.87 -0.88 7.13
N MET A 94 9.11 -1.49 5.94
CA MET A 94 8.05 -2.09 5.12
C MET A 94 7.35 -3.23 5.86
N LEU A 95 8.08 -4.18 6.43
CA LEU A 95 7.52 -5.30 7.19
C LEU A 95 6.76 -4.83 8.43
N ARG A 96 7.29 -3.84 9.15
CA ARG A 96 6.62 -3.24 10.31
C ARG A 96 5.32 -2.56 9.91
N THR A 97 5.30 -1.83 8.79
CA THR A 97 4.09 -1.17 8.28
C THR A 97 3.00 -2.19 7.95
N LEU A 98 3.34 -3.30 7.30
CA LEU A 98 2.41 -4.40 7.02
C LEU A 98 1.88 -5.06 8.29
N ALA A 99 2.76 -5.36 9.26
CA ALA A 99 2.36 -5.96 10.53
C ALA A 99 1.40 -5.04 11.31
N VAL A 100 1.70 -3.75 11.37
CA VAL A 100 0.81 -2.77 12.02
C VAL A 100 -0.51 -2.67 11.26
N ALA A 101 -0.48 -2.64 9.93
CA ALA A 101 -1.70 -2.62 9.12
C ALA A 101 -2.59 -3.83 9.41
N ARG A 102 -2.04 -5.04 9.44
CA ARG A 102 -2.80 -6.27 9.77
C ARG A 102 -3.44 -6.22 11.17
N LEU A 103 -2.71 -5.71 12.15
CA LEU A 103 -3.23 -5.61 13.53
C LEU A 103 -4.28 -4.51 13.69
N TYR A 104 -4.12 -3.41 12.96
CA TYR A 104 -4.99 -2.24 13.09
C TYR A 104 -6.24 -2.31 12.21
N LEU A 105 -6.12 -2.85 11.00
CA LEU A 105 -7.18 -3.03 10.00
C LEU A 105 -7.79 -4.44 10.10
N ASP A 106 -8.21 -4.86 11.28
CA ASP A 106 -8.81 -6.19 11.53
C ASP A 106 -10.17 -6.40 10.83
N ASN A 107 -10.77 -5.33 10.31
CA ASN A 107 -11.97 -5.33 9.49
C ASN A 107 -11.69 -5.38 7.97
N PHE A 108 -10.43 -5.54 7.56
CA PHE A 108 -10.03 -5.75 6.16
C PHE A 108 -9.72 -7.22 5.89
N ASP A 109 -10.30 -7.75 4.81
CA ASP A 109 -10.06 -9.15 4.41
C ASP A 109 -8.58 -9.36 4.03
N HIS A 110 -8.00 -8.43 3.23
CA HIS A 110 -6.66 -8.58 2.67
C HIS A 110 -5.73 -7.40 2.95
N ILE A 111 -4.48 -7.73 3.28
CA ILE A 111 -3.35 -6.79 3.34
C ILE A 111 -2.32 -7.23 2.30
N THR A 112 -2.05 -6.37 1.34
CA THR A 112 -1.21 -6.69 0.19
C THR A 112 0.25 -6.33 0.42
N ALA A 113 1.16 -7.27 0.25
CA ALA A 113 2.58 -7.00 0.08
C ALA A 113 2.86 -6.74 -1.40
N TYR A 114 2.95 -5.47 -1.79
CA TYR A 114 3.13 -5.06 -3.18
C TYR A 114 4.56 -5.36 -3.68
N TRP A 115 4.73 -6.52 -4.32
CA TRP A 115 6.04 -7.05 -4.70
C TRP A 115 6.83 -6.13 -5.65
N VAL A 116 6.17 -5.32 -6.48
CA VAL A 116 6.87 -4.38 -7.37
C VAL A 116 7.64 -3.31 -6.60
N GLY A 117 7.06 -2.80 -5.52
CA GLY A 117 7.71 -1.79 -4.69
C GLY A 117 8.66 -2.34 -3.64
N MET A 118 8.50 -3.63 -3.24
CA MET A 118 9.26 -4.25 -2.16
C MET A 118 10.35 -5.20 -2.65
N GLY A 119 10.21 -5.70 -3.87
CA GLY A 119 10.93 -6.86 -4.37
C GLY A 119 10.30 -8.19 -3.90
N MET A 120 10.28 -9.20 -4.76
CA MET A 120 9.61 -10.48 -4.50
C MET A 120 10.13 -11.16 -3.22
N LYS A 121 11.43 -11.12 -2.95
CA LYS A 121 12.01 -11.76 -1.76
C LYS A 121 11.46 -11.16 -0.44
N LEU A 122 11.34 -9.84 -0.38
CA LEU A 122 10.80 -9.19 0.81
C LEU A 122 9.29 -9.36 0.90
N ALA A 123 8.58 -9.32 -0.24
CA ALA A 123 7.14 -9.59 -0.30
C ALA A 123 6.81 -11.02 0.16
N GLN A 124 7.63 -12.02 -0.18
CA GLN A 124 7.54 -13.38 0.34
C GLN A 124 7.66 -13.41 1.89
N VAL A 125 8.67 -12.73 2.44
CA VAL A 125 8.84 -12.64 3.91
C VAL A 125 7.64 -11.95 4.55
N ALA A 126 7.07 -10.94 3.89
CA ALA A 126 5.91 -10.19 4.37
C ALA A 126 4.65 -11.05 4.58
N LEU A 127 4.53 -12.18 3.89
CA LEU A 127 3.46 -13.17 4.14
C LEU A 127 3.47 -13.70 5.59
N ASN A 128 4.61 -13.67 6.26
CA ASN A 128 4.74 -14.01 7.67
C ASN A 128 4.66 -12.78 8.61
N TYR A 129 4.46 -11.59 8.05
CA TYR A 129 4.29 -10.32 8.77
C TYR A 129 2.89 -9.72 8.59
N GLY A 130 1.90 -10.56 8.27
CA GLY A 130 0.49 -10.16 8.22
C GLY A 130 -0.07 -9.89 6.84
N ALA A 131 0.75 -9.86 5.80
CA ALA A 131 0.26 -9.88 4.43
C ALA A 131 -0.31 -11.26 4.06
N ASP A 132 -1.34 -11.28 3.23
CA ASP A 132 -1.99 -12.47 2.70
C ASP A 132 -2.25 -12.37 1.19
N ASP A 133 -1.77 -11.31 0.56
CA ASP A 133 -1.88 -11.05 -0.87
C ASP A 133 -0.56 -10.46 -1.40
N LEU A 134 -0.15 -10.85 -2.61
CA LEU A 134 1.03 -10.35 -3.32
C LEU A 134 0.70 -9.46 -4.53
N HIS A 135 -0.55 -9.06 -4.69
CA HIS A 135 -1.06 -8.26 -5.82
C HIS A 135 -1.09 -8.98 -7.18
N GLY A 136 -0.78 -10.27 -7.22
CA GLY A 136 -0.86 -11.08 -8.43
C GLY A 136 0.19 -10.77 -9.50
N THR A 137 -0.01 -11.34 -10.68
CA THR A 137 0.85 -11.13 -11.85
C THR A 137 0.59 -9.77 -12.48
N ILE A 138 1.64 -8.99 -12.69
CA ILE A 138 1.60 -7.68 -13.37
C ILE A 138 2.34 -7.82 -14.69
N LEU A 139 1.69 -7.46 -15.79
CA LEU A 139 2.31 -7.53 -17.12
C LEU A 139 3.21 -6.31 -17.40
N GLU A 140 2.81 -5.15 -16.91
CA GLU A 140 3.57 -3.90 -17.05
C GLU A 140 3.26 -2.99 -15.87
N GLU A 141 4.31 -2.49 -15.23
CA GLU A 141 4.23 -1.44 -14.21
C GLU A 141 5.24 -0.35 -14.57
N LYS A 142 4.74 0.88 -14.77
CA LYS A 142 5.57 2.01 -15.23
C LYS A 142 5.94 2.95 -14.10
N ILE A 143 5.03 3.20 -13.16
CA ILE A 143 5.17 4.28 -12.19
C ILE A 143 6.32 3.98 -11.22
N PHE A 144 6.34 2.79 -10.63
CA PHE A 144 7.41 2.38 -9.72
C PHE A 144 8.77 2.27 -10.41
N HIS A 145 8.80 1.71 -11.65
CA HIS A 145 10.05 1.60 -12.41
C HIS A 145 10.57 2.97 -12.86
N MET A 146 9.70 3.90 -13.27
CA MET A 146 10.09 5.29 -13.55
C MET A 146 10.61 6.00 -12.30
N ALA A 147 10.09 5.67 -11.13
CA ALA A 147 10.53 6.20 -9.85
C ALA A 147 11.83 5.54 -9.32
N GLY A 148 12.39 4.54 -10.03
CA GLY A 148 13.66 3.91 -9.68
C GLY A 148 13.57 2.51 -9.08
N ALA A 149 12.39 1.87 -9.06
CA ALA A 149 12.28 0.50 -8.58
C ALA A 149 13.05 -0.48 -9.49
N ASP A 150 13.97 -1.24 -8.90
CA ASP A 150 14.79 -2.27 -9.58
C ASP A 150 14.17 -3.66 -9.34
N THR A 151 12.96 -3.86 -9.85
CA THR A 151 12.23 -5.12 -9.77
C THR A 151 11.87 -5.63 -11.17
N PRO A 152 11.67 -6.95 -11.37
CA PRO A 152 11.22 -7.45 -12.66
C PRO A 152 9.90 -6.81 -13.11
N GLN A 153 9.72 -6.62 -14.41
CA GLN A 153 8.46 -6.15 -14.99
C GLN A 153 7.32 -7.18 -14.84
N LEU A 154 7.68 -8.47 -14.80
CA LEU A 154 6.73 -9.57 -14.76
C LEU A 154 7.15 -10.59 -13.71
N GLN A 155 6.18 -11.08 -12.96
CA GLN A 155 6.26 -12.34 -12.21
C GLN A 155 5.21 -13.29 -12.75
N THR A 156 5.61 -14.50 -13.08
CA THR A 156 4.69 -15.52 -13.56
C THR A 156 3.85 -16.09 -12.40
N GLU A 157 2.68 -16.64 -12.71
CA GLU A 157 1.86 -17.36 -11.73
C GLU A 157 2.64 -18.49 -11.06
N THR A 158 3.45 -19.24 -11.83
CA THR A 158 4.27 -20.33 -11.30
C THR A 158 5.30 -19.85 -10.28
N GLU A 159 6.00 -18.75 -10.56
CA GLU A 159 6.96 -18.14 -9.63
C GLU A 159 6.28 -17.63 -8.36
N MET A 160 5.11 -17.02 -8.49
CA MET A 160 4.34 -16.54 -7.33
C MET A 160 3.85 -17.69 -6.46
N ILE A 161 3.29 -18.75 -7.06
CA ILE A 161 2.86 -19.96 -6.34
C ILE A 161 4.04 -20.60 -5.63
N HIS A 162 5.20 -20.69 -6.30
CA HIS A 162 6.42 -21.20 -5.68
C HIS A 162 6.82 -20.38 -4.46
N ALA A 163 6.87 -19.05 -4.59
CA ALA A 163 7.22 -18.15 -3.50
C ALA A 163 6.26 -18.28 -2.30
N ILE A 164 4.94 -18.38 -2.55
CA ILE A 164 3.93 -18.54 -1.51
C ILE A 164 4.12 -19.88 -0.77
N ARG A 165 4.33 -20.98 -1.50
CA ARG A 165 4.56 -22.31 -0.91
C ARG A 165 5.82 -22.36 -0.08
N GLU A 166 6.92 -21.78 -0.55
CA GLU A 166 8.18 -21.70 0.21
C GLU A 166 8.05 -20.81 1.46
N ALA A 167 7.10 -19.90 1.52
CA ALA A 167 6.76 -19.15 2.72
C ALA A 167 5.93 -19.96 3.75
N GLY A 168 5.54 -21.18 3.40
CA GLY A 168 4.68 -22.04 4.24
C GLY A 168 3.20 -21.61 4.22
N ARG A 169 2.76 -21.01 3.11
CA ARG A 169 1.40 -20.49 2.91
C ARG A 169 0.66 -21.20 1.78
#